data_c05ed8c4a642178f374373456e55ce0a
#
_entry.id   c05ed8c4a642178f374373456e55ce0a
#
_cell.length_a   1.000
_cell.length_b   1.000
_cell.length_c   1.000
_cell.angle_alpha   90.00
_cell.angle_beta   90.00
_cell.angle_gamma   90.00
#
_symmetry.space_group_name_H-M   'P 1'
#
loop_
_entity.id
_entity.type
_entity.pdbx_description
1 polymer ?
#
loop_
_entity_poly.entity_id
_entity_poly.type
_entity_poly.pdbx_seq_one_letter_code
_entity_poly.pdbx_strand_id
1 'polypeptide(L)'
;YLQGVGSNKWDPNYTWGRQVIPPENVKSLEPKLFVKREKGCLAVKKLSKKLPLNEFRLMNFKKMNGNSLDNLDINSYLLRMGREEGDYRYFIVYDNYLNILSYNCSNYYGLSVGLLSDKFK
;
A
#
# COMPACT_ATOMS: atom_id res chain seq x y z
N TYR A 1 -11.69 7.55 -15.27
CA TYR A 1 -11.93 8.44 -14.14
C TYR A 1 -10.65 8.86 -13.43
N LEU A 2 -9.79 7.91 -13.09
CA LEU A 2 -8.52 8.20 -12.44
C LEU A 2 -7.38 8.42 -13.43
N GLN A 3 -7.59 8.15 -14.70
CA GLN A 3 -6.57 8.26 -15.72
C GLN A 3 -6.27 9.71 -16.05
N GLY A 4 -4.98 10.01 -16.20
CA GLY A 4 -4.54 11.31 -16.67
C GLY A 4 -4.65 12.44 -15.66
N VAL A 5 -4.88 12.14 -14.38
CA VAL A 5 -5.05 13.16 -13.36
C VAL A 5 -3.88 13.11 -12.38
N GLY A 6 -3.44 14.29 -11.97
CA GLY A 6 -2.29 14.41 -11.10
C GLY A 6 -0.98 14.30 -11.85
N SER A 7 0.13 14.40 -11.10
CA SER A 7 1.48 14.35 -11.67
C SER A 7 1.88 12.93 -12.06
N ASN A 8 1.24 11.92 -11.47
CA ASN A 8 1.51 10.52 -11.76
C ASN A 8 0.40 9.96 -12.63
N LYS A 9 0.76 9.26 -13.68
CA LYS A 9 -0.22 8.62 -14.55
C LYS A 9 -0.62 7.28 -13.96
N TRP A 10 -1.90 6.98 -14.06
CA TRP A 10 -2.40 5.65 -13.70
C TRP A 10 -1.81 4.62 -14.66
N ASP A 11 -1.19 3.57 -14.12
CA ASP A 11 -0.66 2.49 -14.92
C ASP A 11 -1.68 1.35 -14.97
N PRO A 12 -2.26 1.06 -16.14
CA PRO A 12 -3.28 0.03 -16.24
C PRO A 12 -2.75 -1.39 -16.01
N ASN A 13 -1.43 -1.58 -16.02
CA ASN A 13 -0.83 -2.89 -15.78
C ASN A 13 -0.78 -3.25 -14.29
N TYR A 14 -0.99 -2.28 -13.41
CA TYR A 14 -0.91 -2.49 -11.97
C TYR A 14 -2.20 -2.01 -11.31
N THR A 15 -2.55 -2.65 -10.21
CA THR A 15 -3.67 -2.21 -9.40
C THR A 15 -3.22 -1.10 -8.44
N TRP A 16 -4.14 -0.62 -7.60
CA TRP A 16 -3.81 0.31 -6.53
C TRP A 16 -3.00 -0.38 -5.43
N GLY A 17 -3.22 -1.65 -5.21
CA GLY A 17 -2.62 -2.42 -4.13
C GLY A 17 -3.48 -3.60 -3.77
N ARG A 18 -3.23 -4.15 -2.59
CA ARG A 18 -4.02 -5.27 -2.04
C ARG A 18 -3.85 -5.35 -0.54
N GLN A 19 -4.84 -5.94 0.11
CA GLN A 19 -4.70 -6.32 1.51
C GLN A 19 -3.76 -7.53 1.61
N VAL A 20 -2.96 -7.56 2.67
CA VAL A 20 -1.99 -8.64 2.86
C VAL A 20 -2.05 -9.17 4.29
N ILE A 21 -1.54 -10.38 4.47
CA ILE A 21 -1.35 -10.98 5.78
C ILE A 21 0.09 -10.66 6.21
N PRO A 22 0.27 -10.01 7.38
CA PRO A 22 1.61 -9.70 7.86
C PRO A 22 2.29 -10.95 8.41
N PRO A 23 3.63 -10.97 8.43
CA PRO A 23 4.36 -12.05 9.11
C PRO A 23 4.20 -11.93 10.63
N GLU A 24 4.50 -13.02 11.35
CA GLU A 24 4.39 -13.02 12.81
C GLU A 24 5.29 -11.99 13.48
N ASN A 25 6.45 -11.71 12.87
CA ASN A 25 7.42 -10.75 13.40
C ASN A 25 7.19 -9.32 12.88
N VAL A 26 5.99 -8.99 12.43
CA VAL A 26 5.71 -7.68 11.84
C VAL A 26 6.06 -6.52 12.78
N LYS A 27 5.87 -6.70 14.07
CA LYS A 27 6.19 -5.64 15.06
C LYS A 27 7.66 -5.27 15.06
N SER A 28 8.54 -6.24 14.84
CA SER A 28 9.98 -5.97 14.78
C SER A 28 10.38 -5.33 13.45
N LEU A 29 9.58 -5.53 12.41
CA LEU A 29 9.83 -4.96 11.09
C LEU A 29 9.33 -3.51 10.98
N GLU A 30 8.25 -3.17 11.68
CA GLU A 30 7.60 -1.86 11.56
C GLU A 30 8.55 -0.68 11.77
N PRO A 31 9.41 -0.64 12.80
CA PRO A 31 10.30 0.50 12.98
C PRO A 31 11.28 0.71 11.83
N LYS A 32 11.62 -0.37 11.12
CA LYS A 32 12.50 -0.30 9.96
C LYS A 32 11.77 0.13 8.71
N LEU A 33 10.48 -0.15 8.62
CA LEU A 33 9.66 0.14 7.45
C LEU A 33 9.02 1.53 7.54
N PHE A 34 8.48 1.88 8.69
CA PHE A 34 7.78 3.16 8.89
C PHE A 34 8.75 4.23 9.37
N VAL A 35 9.61 4.66 8.46
CA VAL A 35 10.55 5.73 8.74
C VAL A 35 9.85 7.08 8.64
N LYS A 36 10.34 8.06 9.41
CA LYS A 36 9.76 9.39 9.40
C LYS A 36 9.96 10.06 8.04
N ARG A 37 8.89 10.59 7.49
CA ARG A 37 8.92 11.36 6.26
C ARG A 37 8.64 12.82 6.56
N GLU A 38 9.41 13.70 5.96
CA GLU A 38 9.24 15.14 6.16
C GLU A 38 8.39 15.78 5.08
N LYS A 39 8.28 15.15 3.92
CA LYS A 39 7.54 15.69 2.77
C LYS A 39 6.33 14.83 2.45
N GLY A 40 5.33 15.48 1.87
CA GLY A 40 4.11 14.83 1.46
C GLY A 40 2.96 15.09 2.41
N CYS A 41 1.77 14.75 1.99
CA CYS A 41 0.58 14.92 2.82
C CYS A 41 0.53 13.86 3.91
N LEU A 42 -0.35 14.03 4.88
CA LEU A 42 -0.42 13.15 6.05
C LEU A 42 -0.61 11.69 5.68
N ALA A 43 -1.46 11.39 4.69
CA ALA A 43 -1.69 10.02 4.28
C ALA A 43 -0.42 9.39 3.70
N VAL A 44 0.35 10.13 2.90
CA VAL A 44 1.62 9.65 2.36
C VAL A 44 2.63 9.43 3.48
N LYS A 45 2.63 10.28 4.50
CA LYS A 45 3.54 10.15 5.63
C LYS A 45 3.29 8.89 6.46
N LYS A 46 2.10 8.31 6.36
CA LYS A 46 1.76 7.07 7.06
C LYS A 46 2.17 5.81 6.31
N LEU A 47 2.59 5.96 5.07
CA LEU A 47 3.10 4.82 4.30
C LEU A 47 4.52 4.47 4.75
N SER A 48 4.90 3.21 4.54
CA SER A 48 6.28 2.80 4.77
C SER A 48 7.21 3.44 3.75
N LYS A 49 8.51 3.20 3.91
CA LYS A 49 9.45 3.56 2.86
C LYS A 49 9.15 2.76 1.59
N LYS A 50 9.57 3.29 0.46
CA LYS A 50 9.40 2.64 -0.84
C LYS A 50 10.33 1.43 -0.93
N LEU A 51 9.79 0.28 -1.27
CA LEU A 51 10.55 -0.95 -1.50
C LEU A 51 10.00 -1.66 -2.72
N PRO A 52 10.84 -2.45 -3.43
CA PRO A 52 10.27 -3.32 -4.45
C PRO A 52 9.40 -4.40 -3.81
N LEU A 53 8.37 -4.83 -4.53
CA LEU A 53 7.41 -5.81 -4.01
C LEU A 53 8.09 -7.10 -3.54
N ASN A 54 9.13 -7.54 -4.24
CA ASN A 54 9.83 -8.76 -3.87
C ASN A 54 10.51 -8.66 -2.49
N GLU A 55 10.83 -7.46 -2.01
CA GLU A 55 11.35 -7.30 -0.64
C GLU A 55 10.28 -7.63 0.40
N PHE A 56 9.04 -7.19 0.17
CA PHE A 56 7.93 -7.55 1.05
C PHE A 56 7.65 -9.06 0.99
N ARG A 57 7.81 -9.65 -0.18
CA ARG A 57 7.69 -11.11 -0.35
C ARG A 57 8.71 -11.83 0.51
N LEU A 58 9.96 -11.38 0.52
CA LEU A 58 11.01 -11.97 1.33
C LEU A 58 10.79 -11.80 2.83
N MET A 59 10.07 -10.75 3.22
CA MET A 59 9.68 -10.53 4.62
C MET A 59 8.51 -11.40 5.05
N ASN A 60 7.96 -12.21 4.14
CA ASN A 60 6.83 -13.12 4.38
C ASN A 60 5.48 -12.42 4.54
N PHE A 61 5.31 -11.25 3.97
CA PHE A 61 3.97 -10.73 3.73
C PHE A 61 3.32 -11.58 2.65
N LYS A 62 2.07 -11.96 2.85
CA LYS A 62 1.37 -12.88 1.95
C LYS A 62 0.06 -12.30 1.47
N LYS A 63 -0.43 -12.82 0.36
CA LYS A 63 -1.77 -12.53 -0.12
C LYS A 63 -2.79 -13.05 0.89
N MET A 64 -4.01 -12.51 0.85
CA MET A 64 -5.05 -12.92 1.80
C MET A 64 -5.42 -14.40 1.69
N ASN A 65 -5.14 -15.04 0.55
CA ASN A 65 -5.35 -16.48 0.39
C ASN A 65 -4.19 -17.33 0.94
N GLY A 66 -3.16 -16.70 1.51
CA GLY A 66 -2.01 -17.38 2.08
C GLY A 66 -0.86 -17.62 1.11
N ASN A 67 -1.05 -17.30 -0.17
CA ASN A 67 0.01 -17.46 -1.16
C ASN A 67 1.06 -16.35 -1.04
N SER A 68 2.27 -16.65 -1.51
CA SER A 68 3.35 -15.66 -1.53
C SER A 68 2.99 -14.49 -2.46
N LEU A 69 3.51 -13.32 -2.13
CA LEU A 69 3.42 -12.17 -3.02
C LEU A 69 4.17 -12.43 -4.32
N ASP A 70 3.82 -11.70 -5.36
CA ASP A 70 4.49 -11.84 -6.65
C ASP A 70 5.95 -11.39 -6.55
N ASN A 71 6.82 -12.08 -7.27
CA ASN A 71 8.24 -11.74 -7.32
C ASN A 71 8.47 -10.68 -8.39
N LEU A 72 8.08 -9.45 -8.07
CA LEU A 72 8.17 -8.32 -8.99
C LEU A 72 8.98 -7.19 -8.37
N ASP A 73 9.65 -6.44 -9.22
CA ASP A 73 10.46 -5.29 -8.83
C ASP A 73 9.69 -3.99 -9.07
N ILE A 74 8.50 -3.90 -8.50
CA ILE A 74 7.66 -2.70 -8.61
C ILE A 74 7.66 -1.95 -7.30
N ASN A 75 7.57 -0.63 -7.39
CA ASN A 75 7.53 0.22 -6.20
C ASN A 75 6.32 -0.09 -5.35
N SER A 76 6.55 -0.34 -4.09
CA SER A 76 5.51 -0.74 -3.16
C SER A 76 5.70 -0.04 -1.81
N TYR A 77 4.59 0.11 -1.10
CA TYR A 77 4.57 0.75 0.20
C TYR A 77 3.64 -0.04 1.11
N LEU A 78 4.03 -0.20 2.37
CA LEU A 78 3.17 -0.84 3.35
C LEU A 78 2.30 0.22 4.02
N LEU A 79 1.02 -0.08 4.17
CA LEU A 79 0.06 0.76 4.87
C LEU A 79 -0.58 -0.06 5.98
N ARG A 80 -0.55 0.48 7.21
CA ARG A 80 -1.24 -0.12 8.34
C ARG A 80 -2.44 0.73 8.70
N MET A 81 -3.61 0.11 8.78
CA MET A 81 -4.85 0.77 9.18
C MET A 81 -5.37 0.13 10.45
N GLY A 82 -5.99 0.94 11.30
CA GLY A 82 -6.53 0.48 12.56
C GLY A 82 -6.04 1.34 13.72
N ARG A 83 -6.71 1.26 14.86
CA ARG A 83 -6.39 2.08 16.03
C ARG A 83 -5.66 1.32 17.10
N GLU A 84 -5.92 0.02 17.21
CA GLU A 84 -5.44 -0.79 18.30
C GLU A 84 -4.81 -2.06 17.79
N GLU A 85 -3.85 -2.57 18.55
CA GLU A 85 -3.26 -3.86 18.31
C GLU A 85 -4.35 -4.93 18.28
N GLY A 86 -4.31 -5.80 17.28
CA GLY A 86 -5.35 -6.81 17.07
C GLY A 86 -6.41 -6.38 16.07
N ASP A 87 -6.53 -5.07 15.82
CA ASP A 87 -7.45 -4.53 14.82
C ASP A 87 -6.73 -3.99 13.61
N TYR A 88 -5.42 -4.17 13.54
CA TYR A 88 -4.63 -3.68 12.42
C TYR A 88 -4.88 -4.50 11.18
N ARG A 89 -5.02 -3.79 10.05
CA ARG A 89 -5.06 -4.39 8.73
C ARG A 89 -3.91 -3.82 7.93
N TYR A 90 -3.26 -4.68 7.17
CA TYR A 90 -2.09 -4.30 6.40
C TYR A 90 -2.41 -4.37 4.91
N PHE A 91 -1.95 -3.37 4.19
CA PHE A 91 -2.12 -3.29 2.74
C PHE A 91 -0.77 -2.99 2.13
N ILE A 92 -0.51 -3.56 0.96
CA ILE A 92 0.60 -3.15 0.12
C ILE A 92 0.00 -2.35 -1.02
N VAL A 93 0.47 -1.13 -1.19
CA VAL A 93 -0.04 -0.21 -2.20
C VAL A 93 1.08 0.15 -3.17
N TYR A 94 0.70 0.46 -4.40
CA TYR A 94 1.62 0.75 -5.49
C TYR A 94 1.55 2.22 -5.89
N ASP A 95 2.33 2.62 -6.89
CA ASP A 95 2.33 4.01 -7.33
C ASP A 95 0.96 4.51 -7.76
N ASN A 96 0.11 3.62 -8.29
CA ASN A 96 -1.26 4.00 -8.62
C ASN A 96 -2.05 4.50 -7.41
N TYR A 97 -1.76 3.98 -6.23
CA TYR A 97 -2.39 4.45 -5.01
C TYR A 97 -2.02 5.90 -4.70
N LEU A 98 -0.77 6.28 -4.97
CA LEU A 98 -0.32 7.67 -4.79
C LEU A 98 -1.10 8.61 -5.71
N ASN A 99 -1.45 8.14 -6.91
CA ASN A 99 -2.33 8.87 -7.82
C ASN A 99 -3.68 9.17 -7.17
N ILE A 100 -4.26 8.17 -6.52
CA ILE A 100 -5.54 8.35 -5.83
C ILE A 100 -5.40 9.41 -4.73
N LEU A 101 -4.32 9.35 -3.96
CA LEU A 101 -4.07 10.30 -2.87
C LEU A 101 -3.85 11.72 -3.37
N SER A 102 -3.47 11.90 -4.64
CA SER A 102 -3.30 13.25 -5.20
C SER A 102 -4.62 14.00 -5.31
N TYR A 103 -5.74 13.29 -5.34
CA TYR A 103 -7.07 13.92 -5.33
C TYR A 103 -7.51 14.31 -3.93
N ASN A 104 -7.25 13.44 -2.99
CA ASN A 104 -7.68 13.65 -1.61
C ASN A 104 -6.70 12.91 -0.71
N CYS A 105 -5.95 13.64 0.07
CA CYS A 105 -4.94 13.06 0.95
C CYS A 105 -5.57 12.39 2.16
N SER A 106 -6.16 11.21 1.94
CA SER A 106 -6.79 10.41 2.97
C SER A 106 -6.65 8.94 2.61
N ASN A 107 -6.12 8.13 3.52
CA ASN A 107 -6.02 6.71 3.29
C ASN A 107 -7.40 6.03 3.31
N TYR A 108 -8.36 6.57 4.05
CA TYR A 108 -9.74 6.07 3.96
C TYR A 108 -10.30 6.30 2.57
N TYR A 109 -10.09 7.48 2.01
CA TYR A 109 -10.50 7.78 0.64
C TYR A 109 -9.78 6.87 -0.36
N GLY A 110 -8.45 6.77 -0.22
CA GLY A 110 -7.64 5.98 -1.15
C GLY A 110 -8.06 4.53 -1.17
N LEU A 111 -8.23 3.92 0.00
CA LEU A 111 -8.66 2.53 0.09
C LEU A 111 -10.07 2.34 -0.44
N SER A 112 -10.97 3.28 -0.16
CA SER A 112 -12.36 3.20 -0.66
C SER A 112 -12.38 3.23 -2.18
N VAL A 113 -11.62 4.12 -2.80
CA VAL A 113 -11.54 4.21 -4.26
C VAL A 113 -10.92 2.95 -4.85
N GLY A 114 -9.83 2.46 -4.24
CA GLY A 114 -9.16 1.26 -4.70
C GLY A 114 -10.06 0.03 -4.64
N LEU A 115 -10.70 -0.18 -3.50
CA LEU A 115 -11.59 -1.32 -3.32
C LEU A 115 -12.81 -1.22 -4.25
N LEU A 116 -13.33 -0.01 -4.46
CA LEU A 116 -14.42 0.20 -5.38
C LEU A 116 -14.01 -0.12 -6.81
N SER A 117 -12.81 0.29 -7.22
CA SER A 117 -12.32 0.01 -8.57
C SER A 117 -12.18 -1.49 -8.83
N ASP A 118 -11.82 -2.27 -7.80
CA ASP A 118 -11.70 -3.72 -7.93
C ASP A 118 -13.04 -4.39 -8.26
N LYS A 119 -14.16 -3.78 -7.88
CA LYS A 119 -15.49 -4.32 -8.18
C LYS A 119 -15.89 -4.17 -9.64
N PHE A 120 -15.19 -3.31 -10.37
CA PHE A 120 -15.53 -3.04 -11.78
C PHE A 120 -14.57 -3.69 -12.76
N LYS A 121 -13.76 -4.60 -12.30
CA LYS A 121 -12.84 -5.38 -13.17
C LYS A 121 -13.51 -6.61 -13.70
#